data_387ecc0b5e7ac818b44b895ae825a22b
#
_entry.id   387ecc0b5e7ac818b44b895ae825a22b
#
_cell.length_a   1.000
_cell.length_b   1.000
_cell.length_c   1.000
_cell.angle_alpha   90.00
_cell.angle_beta   90.00
_cell.angle_gamma   90.00
#
_symmetry.space_group_name_H-M   'P 1'
#
loop_
_entity.id
_entity.type
_entity.pdbx_description
1 polymer ?
#
loop_
_entity_poly.entity_id
_entity_poly.type
_entity_poly.pdbx_seq_one_letter_code
_entity_poly.pdbx_strand_id
1 'polypeptide(L)'
;MEMVMQAVNLFDTVYLTLNDTGEVTLSMEDSPIPADQTNIAWRCARLLLDETKSRHGVEIRIHKEIPSEAGLGGGSADGAGVLVGLNALLGSPLRTERLIELGARVGSDIPFCIQGGTAMVRGYGEILEALEPLDDCRILIAKPAKGVPTAECFARYDASGKPYGIPGTPLIKKAINADDLSAVCKLLYNALEEAADLPEVQEIRQIMLESGAAGSRMTGSGSAVFGIFPRSEQLENASRTLKKLGYYTRRCSPVEYGATITE
;
A
#
# COMPACT_ATOMS: atom_id res chain seq x y z
N MET A 1 -14.37 -5.22 -5.35
CA MET A 1 -14.16 -4.73 -3.97
C MET A 1 -14.46 -3.24 -3.90
N GLU A 2 -14.63 -2.70 -2.67
CA GLU A 2 -14.81 -1.27 -2.46
C GLU A 2 -14.09 -0.89 -1.16
N MET A 3 -13.18 0.09 -1.22
CA MET A 3 -12.39 0.53 -0.06
C MET A 3 -11.94 1.98 -0.22
N VAL A 4 -11.54 2.61 0.88
CA VAL A 4 -10.76 3.85 0.88
C VAL A 4 -9.29 3.52 1.06
N MET A 5 -8.45 4.05 0.20
CA MET A 5 -6.99 3.95 0.31
C MET A 5 -6.38 5.32 0.59
N GLN A 6 -5.33 5.34 1.41
CA GLN A 6 -4.55 6.52 1.75
C GLN A 6 -3.08 6.25 1.55
N ALA A 7 -2.42 7.06 0.73
CA ALA A 7 -0.97 7.04 0.60
C ALA A 7 -0.30 7.67 1.82
N VAL A 8 0.79 7.06 2.28
CA VAL A 8 1.55 7.53 3.45
C VAL A 8 3.05 7.62 3.12
N ASN A 9 3.78 8.41 3.90
CA ASN A 9 5.22 8.62 3.73
C ASN A 9 6.11 7.44 4.21
N LEU A 10 5.75 6.24 3.80
CA LEU A 10 6.55 5.01 3.93
C LEU A 10 6.83 4.49 2.53
N PHE A 11 8.09 4.56 2.08
CA PHE A 11 8.48 4.36 0.69
C PHE A 11 9.52 3.26 0.55
N ASP A 12 9.47 2.55 -0.56
CA ASP A 12 10.60 1.84 -1.13
C ASP A 12 11.30 2.74 -2.14
N THR A 13 12.59 2.52 -2.38
CA THR A 13 13.35 3.26 -3.40
C THR A 13 13.70 2.34 -4.55
N VAL A 14 13.31 2.72 -5.76
CA VAL A 14 13.55 1.98 -6.99
C VAL A 14 14.59 2.73 -7.83
N TYR A 15 15.74 2.09 -8.06
CA TYR A 15 16.78 2.60 -8.94
C TYR A 15 16.67 1.92 -10.30
N LEU A 16 16.69 2.70 -11.37
CA LEU A 16 16.53 2.22 -12.73
C LEU A 16 17.69 2.69 -13.60
N THR A 17 18.29 1.77 -14.35
CA THR A 17 19.33 2.10 -15.34
C THR A 17 19.00 1.42 -16.65
N LEU A 18 18.87 2.19 -17.73
CA LEU A 18 18.68 1.62 -19.08
C LEU A 18 19.93 0.85 -19.51
N ASN A 19 19.73 -0.22 -20.25
CA ASN A 19 20.78 -0.99 -20.92
C ASN A 19 20.42 -1.24 -22.38
N ASP A 20 21.43 -1.57 -23.19
CA ASP A 20 21.27 -1.85 -24.63
C ASP A 20 21.12 -3.35 -24.94
N THR A 21 20.98 -4.19 -23.92
CA THR A 21 20.84 -5.65 -24.09
C THR A 21 19.41 -6.08 -24.40
N GLY A 22 18.43 -5.22 -24.10
CA GLY A 22 17.00 -5.54 -24.17
C GLY A 22 16.50 -6.38 -23.00
N GLU A 23 17.38 -6.72 -22.04
CA GLU A 23 17.06 -7.56 -20.90
C GLU A 23 16.53 -6.73 -19.72
N VAL A 24 15.64 -7.33 -18.93
CA VAL A 24 15.19 -6.82 -17.63
C VAL A 24 15.86 -7.65 -16.55
N THR A 25 16.65 -6.99 -15.71
CA THR A 25 17.26 -7.59 -14.52
C THR A 25 16.72 -6.92 -13.27
N LEU A 26 16.61 -7.69 -12.19
CA LEU A 26 16.10 -7.21 -10.90
C LEU A 26 17.01 -7.68 -9.78
N SER A 27 17.32 -6.78 -8.85
CA SER A 27 18.03 -7.08 -7.61
C SER A 27 17.37 -6.42 -6.42
N MET A 28 17.37 -7.08 -5.28
CA MET A 28 16.89 -6.59 -3.99
C MET A 28 17.83 -7.06 -2.90
N GLU A 29 18.39 -6.11 -2.15
CA GLU A 29 19.29 -6.42 -1.03
C GLU A 29 18.47 -6.93 0.17
N ASP A 30 18.94 -8.00 0.82
CA ASP A 30 18.40 -8.58 2.06
C ASP A 30 16.87 -8.84 2.04
N SER A 31 16.32 -9.18 0.88
CA SER A 31 14.89 -9.41 0.72
C SER A 31 14.59 -10.89 0.39
N PRO A 32 13.63 -11.53 1.05
CA PRO A 32 13.19 -12.88 0.70
C PRO A 32 12.29 -12.90 -0.55
N ILE A 33 11.94 -11.74 -1.10
CA ILE A 33 11.07 -11.63 -2.28
C ILE A 33 11.84 -12.09 -3.52
N PRO A 34 11.27 -12.95 -4.39
CA PRO A 34 11.93 -13.38 -5.61
C PRO A 34 12.33 -12.21 -6.52
N ALA A 35 13.58 -12.22 -7.00
CA ALA A 35 14.12 -11.25 -7.94
C ALA A 35 14.10 -11.79 -9.37
N ASP A 36 12.98 -12.35 -9.81
CA ASP A 36 12.79 -12.99 -11.10
C ASP A 36 11.54 -12.47 -11.84
N GLN A 37 11.15 -13.14 -12.91
CA GLN A 37 10.01 -12.79 -13.77
C GLN A 37 8.64 -12.85 -13.06
N THR A 38 8.54 -13.46 -11.89
CA THR A 38 7.31 -13.50 -11.08
C THR A 38 7.10 -12.21 -10.30
N ASN A 39 8.17 -11.42 -10.13
CA ASN A 39 8.12 -10.18 -9.40
C ASN A 39 7.32 -9.11 -10.14
N ILE A 40 6.48 -8.37 -9.39
CA ILE A 40 5.62 -7.30 -9.93
C ILE A 40 6.45 -6.21 -10.62
N ALA A 41 7.58 -5.79 -10.03
CA ALA A 41 8.46 -4.77 -10.60
C ALA A 41 9.04 -5.22 -11.96
N TRP A 42 9.51 -6.45 -12.05
CA TRP A 42 10.00 -7.04 -13.31
C TRP A 42 8.90 -7.07 -14.38
N ARG A 43 7.70 -7.53 -14.00
CA ARG A 43 6.55 -7.62 -14.92
C ARG A 43 6.11 -6.25 -15.41
N CYS A 44 6.12 -5.23 -14.56
CA CYS A 44 5.82 -3.85 -14.92
C CYS A 44 6.83 -3.30 -15.94
N ALA A 45 8.14 -3.54 -15.70
CA ALA A 45 9.18 -3.12 -16.62
C ALA A 45 8.99 -3.77 -18.00
N ARG A 46 8.84 -5.09 -18.05
CA ARG A 46 8.66 -5.81 -19.31
C ARG A 46 7.43 -5.32 -20.07
N LEU A 47 6.31 -5.15 -19.37
CA LEU A 47 5.07 -4.68 -19.97
C LEU A 47 5.22 -3.28 -20.59
N LEU A 48 5.91 -2.35 -19.91
CA LEU A 48 6.12 -0.99 -20.42
C LEU A 48 7.08 -0.97 -21.62
N LEU A 49 8.18 -1.75 -21.58
CA LEU A 49 9.11 -1.87 -22.70
C LEU A 49 8.41 -2.45 -23.94
N ASP A 50 7.54 -3.45 -23.78
CA ASP A 50 6.77 -4.03 -24.87
C ASP A 50 5.74 -3.03 -25.45
N GLU A 51 5.03 -2.30 -24.58
CA GLU A 51 4.06 -1.28 -24.98
C GLU A 51 4.70 -0.16 -25.80
N THR A 52 5.88 0.29 -25.36
CA THR A 52 6.62 1.36 -26.03
C THR A 52 7.47 0.89 -27.20
N LYS A 53 7.53 -0.44 -27.43
CA LYS A 53 8.41 -1.08 -28.44
C LYS A 53 9.87 -0.65 -28.27
N SER A 54 10.29 -0.42 -27.03
CA SER A 54 11.65 -0.03 -26.71
C SER A 54 12.62 -1.17 -27.04
N ARG A 55 13.80 -0.82 -27.55
CA ARG A 55 14.92 -1.78 -27.74
C ARG A 55 15.82 -1.86 -26.51
N HIS A 56 15.66 -0.91 -25.59
CA HIS A 56 16.41 -0.94 -24.35
C HIS A 56 15.86 -2.04 -23.40
N GLY A 57 16.74 -2.55 -22.57
CA GLY A 57 16.39 -3.24 -21.34
C GLY A 57 16.54 -2.30 -20.15
N VAL A 58 16.35 -2.82 -18.95
CA VAL A 58 16.50 -2.06 -17.71
C VAL A 58 17.05 -2.94 -16.59
N GLU A 59 18.01 -2.38 -15.86
CA GLU A 59 18.45 -2.89 -14.57
C GLU A 59 17.63 -2.21 -13.48
N ILE A 60 17.00 -3.02 -12.62
CA ILE A 60 16.16 -2.58 -11.51
C ILE A 60 16.85 -2.99 -10.22
N ARG A 61 17.06 -2.03 -9.30
CA ARG A 61 17.49 -2.30 -7.93
C ARG A 61 16.50 -1.67 -6.98
N ILE A 62 16.00 -2.45 -6.02
CA ILE A 62 14.99 -2.00 -5.06
C ILE A 62 15.57 -2.06 -3.65
N HIS A 63 15.49 -0.92 -2.94
CA HIS A 63 15.72 -0.83 -1.51
C HIS A 63 14.38 -0.83 -0.78
N LYS A 64 14.14 -1.87 0.04
CA LYS A 64 12.86 -2.12 0.71
C LYS A 64 12.82 -1.51 2.10
N GLU A 65 11.84 -0.63 2.35
CA GLU A 65 11.45 -0.15 3.68
C GLU A 65 10.02 -0.56 4.04
N ILE A 66 9.15 -0.78 3.04
CA ILE A 66 7.79 -1.26 3.25
C ILE A 66 7.85 -2.74 3.61
N PRO A 67 7.36 -3.16 4.79
CA PRO A 67 7.43 -4.56 5.19
C PRO A 67 6.59 -5.45 4.29
N SER A 68 7.13 -6.64 3.98
CA SER A 68 6.44 -7.65 3.18
C SER A 68 5.26 -8.27 3.93
N GLU A 69 4.26 -8.78 3.20
CA GLU A 69 3.06 -9.45 3.74
C GLU A 69 2.39 -8.65 4.86
N ALA A 70 2.29 -7.35 4.65
CA ALA A 70 1.78 -6.37 5.61
C ALA A 70 0.42 -5.77 5.24
N GLY A 71 -0.11 -6.03 4.05
CA GLY A 71 -1.31 -5.34 3.55
C GLY A 71 -1.08 -3.85 3.27
N LEU A 72 0.17 -3.47 2.94
CA LEU A 72 0.60 -2.09 2.66
C LEU A 72 0.90 -1.84 1.17
N GLY A 73 0.63 -2.79 0.30
CA GLY A 73 0.82 -2.63 -1.14
C GLY A 73 2.28 -2.49 -1.61
N GLY A 74 3.29 -2.91 -0.82
CA GLY A 74 4.70 -2.67 -1.11
C GLY A 74 5.15 -3.15 -2.49
N GLY A 75 4.76 -4.37 -2.92
CA GLY A 75 5.07 -4.86 -4.26
C GLY A 75 4.40 -4.06 -5.38
N SER A 76 3.19 -3.55 -5.13
CA SER A 76 2.48 -2.66 -6.07
C SER A 76 3.12 -1.27 -6.12
N ALA A 77 3.64 -0.78 -5.00
CA ALA A 77 4.42 0.46 -4.95
C ALA A 77 5.73 0.33 -5.77
N ASP A 78 6.44 -0.81 -5.64
CA ASP A 78 7.61 -1.11 -6.47
C ASP A 78 7.26 -1.10 -7.96
N GLY A 79 6.16 -1.77 -8.35
CA GLY A 79 5.68 -1.79 -9.73
C GLY A 79 5.31 -0.40 -10.26
N ALA A 80 4.66 0.42 -9.43
CA ALA A 80 4.33 1.81 -9.77
C ALA A 80 5.60 2.65 -9.97
N GLY A 81 6.58 2.52 -9.06
CA GLY A 81 7.88 3.18 -9.16
C GLY A 81 8.60 2.83 -10.47
N VAL A 82 8.57 1.54 -10.85
CA VAL A 82 9.13 1.08 -12.12
C VAL A 82 8.39 1.69 -13.31
N LEU A 83 7.05 1.67 -13.34
CA LEU A 83 6.27 2.23 -14.45
C LEU A 83 6.54 3.73 -14.63
N VAL A 84 6.51 4.50 -13.55
CA VAL A 84 6.72 5.95 -13.57
C VAL A 84 8.17 6.28 -13.93
N GLY A 85 9.14 5.67 -13.26
CA GLY A 85 10.56 5.96 -13.47
C GLY A 85 11.07 5.51 -14.84
N LEU A 86 10.70 4.30 -15.30
CA LEU A 86 11.11 3.80 -16.61
C LEU A 86 10.45 4.59 -17.75
N ASN A 87 9.19 5.00 -17.59
CA ASN A 87 8.54 5.87 -18.56
C ASN A 87 9.30 7.20 -18.71
N ALA A 88 9.75 7.78 -17.59
CA ALA A 88 10.55 9.01 -17.62
C ALA A 88 11.91 8.80 -18.30
N LEU A 89 12.62 7.71 -18.00
CA LEU A 89 13.91 7.37 -18.64
C LEU A 89 13.77 7.17 -20.15
N LEU A 90 12.62 6.73 -20.63
CA LEU A 90 12.32 6.60 -22.07
C LEU A 90 11.83 7.91 -22.70
N GLY A 91 11.86 9.05 -22.00
CA GLY A 91 11.40 10.35 -22.48
C GLY A 91 9.90 10.57 -22.35
N SER A 92 9.24 9.89 -21.43
CA SER A 92 7.81 10.01 -21.09
C SER A 92 6.85 9.78 -22.28
N PRO A 93 6.99 8.67 -23.02
CA PRO A 93 6.13 8.39 -24.18
C PRO A 93 4.67 8.16 -23.83
N LEU A 94 4.37 7.80 -22.57
CA LEU A 94 3.03 7.48 -22.10
C LEU A 94 2.55 8.51 -21.06
N ARG A 95 1.26 8.84 -21.11
CA ARG A 95 0.61 9.65 -20.09
C ARG A 95 0.26 8.81 -18.85
N THR A 96 0.02 9.46 -17.73
CA THR A 96 -0.26 8.82 -16.43
C THR A 96 -1.44 7.86 -16.51
N GLU A 97 -2.50 8.21 -17.22
CA GLU A 97 -3.68 7.35 -17.39
C GLU A 97 -3.30 6.01 -18.05
N ARG A 98 -2.38 6.05 -19.04
CA ARG A 98 -1.91 4.83 -19.69
C ARG A 98 -1.03 3.98 -18.77
N LEU A 99 -0.22 4.61 -17.91
CA LEU A 99 0.54 3.89 -16.88
C LEU A 99 -0.38 3.20 -15.88
N ILE A 100 -1.46 3.87 -15.47
CA ILE A 100 -2.51 3.30 -14.60
C ILE A 100 -3.15 2.07 -15.26
N GLU A 101 -3.55 2.16 -16.53
CA GLU A 101 -4.11 1.03 -17.28
C GLU A 101 -3.12 -0.14 -17.38
N LEU A 102 -1.85 0.12 -17.65
CA LEU A 102 -0.81 -0.91 -17.69
C LEU A 102 -0.62 -1.54 -16.31
N GLY A 103 -0.55 -0.71 -15.26
CA GLY A 103 -0.43 -1.17 -13.88
C GLY A 103 -1.56 -2.11 -13.46
N ALA A 104 -2.80 -1.77 -13.81
CA ALA A 104 -3.98 -2.59 -13.52
C ALA A 104 -3.91 -4.01 -14.12
N ARG A 105 -3.17 -4.20 -15.22
CA ARG A 105 -2.95 -5.53 -15.83
C ARG A 105 -1.98 -6.41 -15.05
N VAL A 106 -1.18 -5.83 -14.17
CA VAL A 106 -0.15 -6.53 -13.39
C VAL A 106 -0.59 -6.73 -11.94
N GLY A 107 -1.21 -5.71 -11.34
CA GLY A 107 -1.67 -5.77 -9.95
C GLY A 107 -2.73 -4.71 -9.63
N SER A 108 -3.70 -5.09 -8.81
CA SER A 108 -4.88 -4.29 -8.46
C SER A 108 -4.57 -2.97 -7.74
N ASP A 109 -3.49 -2.93 -6.96
CA ASP A 109 -3.15 -1.76 -6.16
C ASP A 109 -2.19 -0.79 -6.89
N ILE A 110 -1.61 -1.22 -8.03
CA ILE A 110 -0.65 -0.40 -8.80
C ILE A 110 -1.28 0.92 -9.28
N PRO A 111 -2.54 0.93 -9.79
CA PRO A 111 -3.22 2.17 -10.15
C PRO A 111 -3.20 3.21 -9.04
N PHE A 112 -3.56 2.81 -7.82
CA PHE A 112 -3.51 3.69 -6.66
C PHE A 112 -2.08 4.12 -6.30
N CYS A 113 -1.11 3.20 -6.36
CA CYS A 113 0.29 3.53 -6.09
C CYS A 113 0.89 4.53 -7.09
N ILE A 114 0.36 4.59 -8.34
CA ILE A 114 0.73 5.62 -9.31
C ILE A 114 0.05 6.95 -8.96
N GLN A 115 -1.24 6.93 -8.65
CA GLN A 115 -2.03 8.14 -8.37
C GLN A 115 -1.67 8.77 -7.03
N GLY A 116 -1.67 7.98 -5.94
CA GLY A 116 -1.48 8.44 -4.56
C GLY A 116 -2.69 9.16 -3.97
N GLY A 117 -2.42 9.92 -2.91
CA GLY A 117 -3.42 10.72 -2.21
C GLY A 117 -4.40 9.87 -1.39
N THR A 118 -5.63 10.38 -1.27
CA THR A 118 -6.78 9.69 -0.71
C THR A 118 -7.72 9.31 -1.85
N ALA A 119 -8.13 8.06 -1.96
CA ALA A 119 -9.03 7.63 -3.02
C ALA A 119 -10.03 6.58 -2.57
N MET A 120 -11.24 6.66 -3.15
CA MET A 120 -12.16 5.55 -3.19
C MET A 120 -11.75 4.61 -4.33
N VAL A 121 -11.53 3.35 -4.00
CA VAL A 121 -11.07 2.31 -4.92
C VAL A 121 -12.16 1.27 -5.09
N ARG A 122 -12.51 0.94 -6.35
CA ARG A 122 -13.56 -0.02 -6.70
C ARG A 122 -13.10 -0.96 -7.81
N GLY A 123 -13.99 -1.92 -8.16
CA GLY A 123 -13.68 -2.94 -9.15
C GLY A 123 -12.70 -3.97 -8.61
N TYR A 124 -11.65 -4.24 -9.38
CA TYR A 124 -10.50 -5.03 -8.95
C TYR A 124 -9.38 -4.15 -8.35
N GLY A 125 -9.51 -2.78 -8.37
CA GLY A 125 -8.54 -1.79 -7.94
C GLY A 125 -8.26 -0.72 -9.01
N GLU A 126 -8.86 -0.85 -10.19
CA GLU A 126 -8.64 0.02 -11.35
C GLU A 126 -9.55 1.25 -11.40
N ILE A 127 -10.65 1.24 -10.63
CA ILE A 127 -11.59 2.37 -10.59
C ILE A 127 -11.23 3.24 -9.40
N LEU A 128 -10.56 4.35 -9.68
CA LEU A 128 -10.09 5.31 -8.70
C LEU A 128 -10.93 6.58 -8.75
N GLU A 129 -11.44 6.98 -7.59
CA GLU A 129 -12.09 8.27 -7.38
C GLU A 129 -11.31 9.01 -6.31
N ALA A 130 -10.63 10.10 -6.70
CA ALA A 130 -9.90 10.94 -5.75
C ALA A 130 -10.87 11.54 -4.72
N LEU A 131 -10.44 11.58 -3.46
CA LEU A 131 -11.14 12.19 -2.35
C LEU A 131 -10.35 13.38 -1.82
N GLU A 132 -10.97 14.20 -0.95
CA GLU A 132 -10.25 15.26 -0.24
C GLU A 132 -9.08 14.69 0.56
N PRO A 133 -7.97 15.40 0.68
CA PRO A 133 -6.81 14.98 1.46
C PRO A 133 -7.18 14.74 2.93
N LEU A 134 -6.57 13.74 3.56
CA LEU A 134 -6.59 13.56 5.01
C LEU A 134 -5.40 14.29 5.62
N ASP A 135 -5.52 15.59 5.77
CA ASP A 135 -4.49 16.42 6.38
C ASP A 135 -4.44 16.26 7.90
N ASP A 136 -3.36 16.71 8.53
CA ASP A 136 -3.13 16.71 9.99
C ASP A 136 -3.34 15.37 10.71
N CYS A 137 -3.27 14.27 10.00
CA CYS A 137 -3.45 12.93 10.51
C CYS A 137 -2.10 12.28 10.87
N ARG A 138 -1.95 11.84 12.12
CA ARG A 138 -0.76 11.11 12.58
C ARG A 138 -1.06 9.63 12.60
N ILE A 139 -0.31 8.87 11.82
CA ILE A 139 -0.53 7.44 11.65
C ILE A 139 0.64 6.67 12.27
N LEU A 140 0.33 5.69 13.10
CA LEU A 140 1.28 4.65 13.50
C LEU A 140 0.92 3.37 12.76
N ILE A 141 1.89 2.81 12.05
CA ILE A 141 1.81 1.46 11.49
C ILE A 141 2.58 0.54 12.41
N ALA A 142 2.00 -0.61 12.76
CA ALA A 142 2.71 -1.68 13.45
C ALA A 142 2.40 -3.04 12.82
N LYS A 143 3.37 -3.96 12.88
CA LYS A 143 3.25 -5.28 12.26
C LYS A 143 3.90 -6.36 13.14
N PRO A 144 3.24 -7.53 13.33
CA PRO A 144 3.87 -8.69 13.93
C PRO A 144 4.94 -9.26 12.99
N ALA A 145 5.84 -10.09 13.51
CA ALA A 145 6.85 -10.76 12.70
C ALA A 145 6.21 -11.64 11.60
N LYS A 146 5.11 -12.31 11.93
CA LYS A 146 4.36 -13.15 10.99
C LYS A 146 3.57 -12.28 10.01
N GLY A 147 3.69 -12.58 8.71
CA GLY A 147 2.88 -12.01 7.64
C GLY A 147 1.61 -12.83 7.38
N VAL A 148 0.71 -12.29 6.55
CA VAL A 148 -0.44 -13.00 6.01
C VAL A 148 -0.36 -12.93 4.48
N PRO A 149 -0.18 -14.06 3.79
CA PRO A 149 -0.26 -14.09 2.33
C PRO A 149 -1.65 -13.63 1.88
N THR A 150 -1.70 -12.65 0.99
CA THR A 150 -2.96 -12.02 0.56
C THR A 150 -3.97 -13.05 0.03
N ALA A 151 -3.51 -13.97 -0.84
CA ALA A 151 -4.37 -15.01 -1.40
C ALA A 151 -4.98 -15.92 -0.32
N GLU A 152 -4.21 -16.26 0.72
CA GLU A 152 -4.68 -17.09 1.82
C GLU A 152 -5.75 -16.35 2.66
N CYS A 153 -5.54 -15.07 2.94
CA CYS A 153 -6.50 -14.25 3.67
C CYS A 153 -7.85 -14.17 2.93
N PHE A 154 -7.83 -13.91 1.63
CA PHE A 154 -9.04 -13.91 0.81
C PHE A 154 -9.71 -15.29 0.77
N ALA A 155 -8.96 -16.37 0.59
CA ALA A 155 -9.49 -17.73 0.59
C ALA A 155 -10.18 -18.08 1.92
N ARG A 156 -9.59 -17.70 3.07
CA ARG A 156 -10.20 -17.87 4.39
C ARG A 156 -11.49 -17.05 4.53
N TYR A 157 -11.49 -15.80 4.03
CA TYR A 157 -12.68 -14.96 4.04
C TYR A 157 -13.81 -15.60 3.24
N ASP A 158 -13.55 -16.03 2.01
CA ASP A 158 -14.54 -16.69 1.15
C ASP A 158 -15.08 -17.98 1.79
N ALA A 159 -14.20 -18.78 2.40
CA ALA A 159 -14.58 -20.02 3.09
C ALA A 159 -15.40 -19.78 4.36
N SER A 160 -15.37 -18.59 4.95
CA SER A 160 -16.10 -18.26 6.17
C SER A 160 -17.61 -18.23 5.98
N GLY A 161 -18.10 -18.13 4.74
CA GLY A 161 -19.54 -18.00 4.42
C GLY A 161 -20.19 -16.75 4.99
N LYS A 162 -19.41 -15.80 5.54
CA LYS A 162 -19.92 -14.53 6.04
C LYS A 162 -20.49 -13.72 4.89
N PRO A 163 -21.69 -13.13 5.04
CA PRO A 163 -22.20 -12.23 4.01
C PRO A 163 -21.26 -11.05 3.86
N TYR A 164 -21.01 -10.65 2.64
CA TYR A 164 -20.34 -9.38 2.37
C TYR A 164 -21.11 -8.27 3.11
N GLY A 165 -20.45 -7.61 4.06
CA GLY A 165 -21.04 -6.53 4.83
C GLY A 165 -21.52 -5.41 3.89
N ILE A 166 -22.48 -4.62 4.34
CA ILE A 166 -22.86 -3.40 3.61
C ILE A 166 -21.65 -2.46 3.70
N PRO A 167 -21.03 -2.05 2.58
CA PRO A 167 -19.88 -1.18 2.61
C PRO A 167 -20.23 0.13 3.33
N GLY A 168 -19.50 0.44 4.41
CA GLY A 168 -19.56 1.75 5.06
C GLY A 168 -18.85 2.86 4.27
N THR A 169 -18.29 2.52 3.11
CA THR A 169 -17.51 3.39 2.23
C THR A 169 -18.23 4.69 1.81
N PRO A 170 -19.54 4.73 1.52
CA PRO A 170 -20.23 5.99 1.26
C PRO A 170 -20.25 6.94 2.48
N LEU A 171 -20.34 6.38 3.69
CA LEU A 171 -20.30 7.16 4.93
C LEU A 171 -18.90 7.68 5.22
N ILE A 172 -17.87 6.85 5.04
CA ILE A 172 -16.46 7.27 5.18
C ILE A 172 -16.14 8.36 4.16
N LYS A 173 -16.53 8.20 2.88
CA LYS A 173 -16.38 9.23 1.85
C LYS A 173 -17.02 10.56 2.28
N LYS A 174 -18.26 10.51 2.81
CA LYS A 174 -18.93 11.73 3.30
C LYS A 174 -18.17 12.37 4.47
N ALA A 175 -17.63 11.57 5.39
CA ALA A 175 -16.85 12.07 6.52
C ALA A 175 -15.54 12.71 6.06
N ILE A 176 -14.83 12.10 5.09
CA ILE A 176 -13.61 12.67 4.48
C ILE A 176 -13.91 14.00 3.81
N ASN A 177 -14.91 14.07 2.96
CA ASN A 177 -15.29 15.29 2.26
C ASN A 177 -15.79 16.41 3.21
N ALA A 178 -16.15 16.06 4.44
CA ALA A 178 -16.54 17.01 5.49
C ALA A 178 -15.39 17.36 6.45
N ASP A 179 -14.18 16.86 6.20
CA ASP A 179 -13.00 16.97 7.07
C ASP A 179 -13.26 16.49 8.52
N ASP A 180 -14.15 15.50 8.67
CA ASP A 180 -14.51 14.90 9.96
C ASP A 180 -13.69 13.63 10.24
N LEU A 181 -12.43 13.81 10.64
CA LEU A 181 -11.53 12.72 10.99
C LEU A 181 -12.10 11.83 12.13
N SER A 182 -12.87 12.44 13.06
CA SER A 182 -13.50 11.67 14.15
C SER A 182 -14.54 10.69 13.62
N ALA A 183 -15.38 11.13 12.67
CA ALA A 183 -16.33 10.25 12.01
C ALA A 183 -15.61 9.17 11.17
N VAL A 184 -14.54 9.53 10.43
CA VAL A 184 -13.71 8.56 9.70
C VAL A 184 -13.22 7.46 10.65
N CYS A 185 -12.62 7.83 11.80
CA CYS A 185 -12.10 6.87 12.77
C CYS A 185 -13.16 5.92 13.33
N LYS A 186 -14.40 6.40 13.54
CA LYS A 186 -15.52 5.58 14.03
C LYS A 186 -16.07 4.62 12.98
N LEU A 187 -15.90 4.95 11.70
CA LEU A 187 -16.41 4.19 10.57
C LEU A 187 -15.39 3.18 10.01
N LEU A 188 -14.16 3.14 10.56
CA LEU A 188 -13.14 2.20 10.12
C LEU A 188 -13.62 0.76 10.22
N TYR A 189 -13.54 0.05 9.12
CA TYR A 189 -13.93 -1.36 9.01
C TYR A 189 -13.02 -2.08 8.02
N ASN A 190 -12.65 -3.32 8.32
CA ASN A 190 -11.95 -4.20 7.39
C ASN A 190 -12.54 -5.60 7.48
N ALA A 191 -13.17 -6.05 6.39
CA ALA A 191 -13.79 -7.37 6.30
C ALA A 191 -12.79 -8.53 6.45
N LEU A 192 -11.52 -8.30 6.09
CA LEU A 192 -10.45 -9.31 6.14
C LEU A 192 -9.80 -9.44 7.52
N GLU A 193 -10.06 -8.53 8.47
CA GLU A 193 -9.38 -8.51 9.78
C GLU A 193 -9.58 -9.81 10.56
N GLU A 194 -10.77 -10.39 10.52
CA GLU A 194 -11.03 -11.68 11.18
C GLU A 194 -10.43 -12.87 10.41
N ALA A 195 -10.38 -12.76 9.07
CA ALA A 195 -9.83 -13.81 8.22
C ALA A 195 -8.29 -13.90 8.27
N ALA A 196 -7.63 -12.85 8.76
CA ALA A 196 -6.19 -12.87 8.98
C ALA A 196 -5.77 -13.94 10.01
N ASP A 197 -6.66 -14.26 10.97
CA ASP A 197 -6.47 -15.30 12.01
C ASP A 197 -5.12 -15.15 12.76
N LEU A 198 -4.82 -13.92 13.16
CA LEU A 198 -3.62 -13.56 13.90
C LEU A 198 -4.01 -12.80 15.18
N PRO A 199 -3.86 -13.42 16.38
CA PRO A 199 -4.14 -12.75 17.65
C PRO A 199 -3.34 -11.46 17.85
N GLU A 200 -2.11 -11.39 17.33
CA GLU A 200 -1.24 -10.23 17.41
C GLU A 200 -1.84 -8.99 16.74
N VAL A 201 -2.66 -9.17 15.70
CA VAL A 201 -3.38 -8.06 15.05
C VAL A 201 -4.34 -7.39 16.06
N GLN A 202 -5.09 -8.19 16.84
CA GLN A 202 -5.99 -7.67 17.84
C GLN A 202 -5.23 -7.06 19.03
N GLU A 203 -4.11 -7.66 19.44
CA GLU A 203 -3.25 -7.12 20.51
C GLU A 203 -2.69 -5.75 20.11
N ILE A 204 -2.10 -5.62 18.93
CA ILE A 204 -1.57 -4.35 18.41
C ILE A 204 -2.66 -3.29 18.37
N ARG A 205 -3.82 -3.65 17.84
CA ARG A 205 -4.98 -2.76 17.74
C ARG A 205 -5.45 -2.26 19.10
N GLN A 206 -5.54 -3.18 20.07
CA GLN A 206 -5.96 -2.84 21.45
C GLN A 206 -4.97 -1.88 22.10
N ILE A 207 -3.66 -2.16 22.01
CA ILE A 207 -2.60 -1.28 22.53
C ILE A 207 -2.69 0.12 21.94
N MET A 208 -2.93 0.24 20.62
CA MET A 208 -3.10 1.54 19.97
C MET A 208 -4.31 2.31 20.52
N LEU A 209 -5.46 1.64 20.68
CA LEU A 209 -6.68 2.25 21.22
C LEU A 209 -6.49 2.69 22.67
N GLU A 210 -5.93 1.84 23.54
CA GLU A 210 -5.62 2.16 24.94
C GLU A 210 -4.60 3.29 25.09
N SER A 211 -3.71 3.44 24.11
CA SER A 211 -2.76 4.57 24.04
C SER A 211 -3.38 5.85 23.53
N GLY A 212 -4.67 5.86 23.13
CA GLY A 212 -5.41 7.04 22.71
C GLY A 212 -5.52 7.23 21.21
N ALA A 213 -5.37 6.16 20.40
CA ALA A 213 -5.74 6.23 19.00
C ALA A 213 -7.25 6.50 18.85
N ALA A 214 -7.63 7.45 17.99
CA ALA A 214 -9.03 7.75 17.67
C ALA A 214 -9.69 6.61 16.87
N GLY A 215 -8.90 5.83 16.13
CA GLY A 215 -9.31 4.63 15.42
C GLY A 215 -8.10 3.76 15.08
N SER A 216 -8.32 2.45 14.99
CA SER A 216 -7.30 1.47 14.63
C SER A 216 -7.91 0.29 13.92
N ARG A 217 -7.27 -0.21 12.85
CA ARG A 217 -7.67 -1.37 12.06
C ARG A 217 -6.46 -2.03 11.39
N MET A 218 -6.64 -3.30 11.05
CA MET A 218 -5.73 -3.97 10.13
C MET A 218 -5.83 -3.35 8.74
N THR A 219 -4.72 -3.16 8.03
CA THR A 219 -4.70 -2.64 6.66
C THR A 219 -4.70 -3.78 5.64
N GLY A 220 -5.54 -3.65 4.61
CA GLY A 220 -5.64 -4.63 3.54
C GLY A 220 -5.86 -6.06 4.04
N SER A 221 -5.11 -7.01 3.50
CA SER A 221 -5.11 -8.42 3.93
C SER A 221 -4.26 -8.68 5.19
N GLY A 222 -3.66 -7.64 5.76
CA GLY A 222 -2.80 -7.76 6.94
C GLY A 222 -1.36 -8.16 6.57
N SER A 223 -0.53 -8.35 7.56
CA SER A 223 -0.79 -8.37 9.00
C SER A 223 -0.60 -7.01 9.71
N ALA A 224 -0.24 -5.95 8.99
CA ALA A 224 -0.04 -4.65 9.63
C ALA A 224 -1.36 -4.04 10.11
N VAL A 225 -1.25 -3.30 11.22
CA VAL A 225 -2.32 -2.52 11.82
C VAL A 225 -1.91 -1.06 11.77
N PHE A 226 -2.83 -0.19 11.43
CA PHE A 226 -2.65 1.25 11.57
C PHE A 226 -3.50 1.80 12.71
N GLY A 227 -3.00 2.86 13.33
CA GLY A 227 -3.73 3.67 14.31
C GLY A 227 -3.62 5.14 13.97
N ILE A 228 -4.72 5.87 14.08
CA ILE A 228 -4.82 7.31 13.85
C ILE A 228 -4.80 8.01 15.20
N PHE A 229 -3.86 8.93 15.41
CA PHE A 229 -3.65 9.58 16.69
C PHE A 229 -3.88 11.09 16.62
N PRO A 230 -4.70 11.65 17.53
CA PRO A 230 -4.91 13.09 17.60
C PRO A 230 -3.70 13.86 18.15
N ARG A 231 -2.82 13.18 18.94
CA ARG A 231 -1.65 13.78 19.59
C ARG A 231 -0.39 12.96 19.39
N SER A 232 0.73 13.63 19.11
CA SER A 232 2.03 12.99 18.91
C SER A 232 2.50 12.20 20.13
N GLU A 233 2.25 12.71 21.35
CA GLU A 233 2.63 12.02 22.60
C GLU A 233 1.97 10.65 22.73
N GLN A 234 0.69 10.54 22.38
CA GLN A 234 -0.05 9.27 22.40
C GLN A 234 0.53 8.26 21.41
N LEU A 235 0.82 8.73 20.18
CA LEU A 235 1.49 7.93 19.15
C LEU A 235 2.86 7.43 19.61
N GLU A 236 3.66 8.31 20.24
CA GLU A 236 4.98 7.93 20.76
C GLU A 236 4.88 6.86 21.87
N ASN A 237 3.89 7.00 22.75
CA ASN A 237 3.66 6.02 23.82
C ASN A 237 3.25 4.66 23.23
N ALA A 238 2.32 4.62 22.28
CA ALA A 238 1.93 3.42 21.56
C ALA A 238 3.13 2.76 20.85
N SER A 239 3.89 3.56 20.09
CA SER A 239 5.07 3.08 19.37
C SER A 239 6.10 2.47 20.30
N ARG A 240 6.36 3.11 21.44
CA ARG A 240 7.31 2.62 22.46
C ARG A 240 6.85 1.30 23.08
N THR A 241 5.56 1.18 23.40
CA THR A 241 4.97 -0.04 23.96
C THR A 241 5.07 -1.19 22.96
N LEU A 242 4.65 -0.97 21.73
CA LEU A 242 4.68 -1.99 20.67
C LEU A 242 6.11 -2.44 20.33
N LYS A 243 7.08 -1.51 20.27
CA LYS A 243 8.50 -1.86 20.10
C LYS A 243 9.06 -2.73 21.23
N LYS A 244 8.68 -2.46 22.48
CA LYS A 244 9.10 -3.27 23.63
C LYS A 244 8.57 -4.72 23.55
N LEU A 245 7.43 -4.92 22.89
CA LEU A 245 6.85 -6.24 22.61
C LEU A 245 7.43 -6.91 21.37
N GLY A 246 8.36 -6.27 20.67
CA GLY A 246 9.03 -6.82 19.50
C GLY A 246 8.31 -6.57 18.18
N TYR A 247 7.27 -5.75 18.15
CA TYR A 247 6.57 -5.40 16.92
C TYR A 247 7.34 -4.37 16.08
N TYR A 248 7.32 -4.54 14.76
CA TYR A 248 7.72 -3.46 13.85
C TYR A 248 6.82 -2.26 14.07
N THR A 249 7.38 -1.06 14.05
CA THR A 249 6.57 0.17 14.08
C THR A 249 7.17 1.26 13.20
N ARG A 250 6.31 1.97 12.46
CA ARG A 250 6.67 3.14 11.67
C ARG A 250 5.66 4.25 11.90
N ARG A 251 6.15 5.46 12.16
CA ARG A 251 5.34 6.68 12.17
C ARG A 251 5.19 7.19 10.77
N CYS A 252 3.97 7.51 10.40
CA CYS A 252 3.63 7.97 9.07
C CYS A 252 2.69 9.19 9.13
N SER A 253 2.68 9.92 8.02
CA SER A 253 1.70 10.95 7.71
C SER A 253 1.11 10.67 6.32
N PRO A 254 -0.13 11.10 6.06
CA PRO A 254 -0.69 11.10 4.72
C PRO A 254 0.20 11.87 3.75
N VAL A 255 0.17 11.46 2.48
CA VAL A 255 0.78 12.20 1.36
C VAL A 255 -0.18 12.23 0.18
N GLU A 256 -0.09 13.28 -0.64
CA GLU A 256 -0.99 13.51 -1.78
C GLU A 256 -0.52 12.85 -3.07
N TYR A 257 0.66 12.29 -3.08
CA TYR A 257 1.31 11.73 -4.27
C TYR A 257 1.53 10.22 -4.15
N GLY A 258 1.56 9.55 -5.29
CA GLY A 258 1.98 8.17 -5.42
C GLY A 258 3.47 8.04 -5.73
N ALA A 259 3.82 7.20 -6.70
CA ALA A 259 5.19 7.05 -7.15
C ALA A 259 5.72 8.36 -7.75
N THR A 260 6.86 8.84 -7.26
CA THR A 260 7.52 10.07 -7.70
C THR A 260 8.97 9.80 -8.08
N ILE A 261 9.53 10.67 -8.92
CA ILE A 261 10.94 10.63 -9.30
C ILE A 261 11.69 11.58 -8.38
N THR A 262 12.77 11.08 -7.79
CA THR A 262 13.76 11.89 -7.07
C THR A 262 15.03 11.94 -7.91
N GLU A 263 15.67 13.11 -7.97
CA GLU A 263 16.94 13.28 -8.67
C GLU A 263 18.09 12.54 -7.98
#